data_a5af125093feb92ec6c129d640026c9d
#
_entry.id   a5af125093feb92ec6c129d640026c9d
#
_cell.length_a   1.000
_cell.length_b   1.000
_cell.length_c   1.000
_cell.angle_alpha   90.00
_cell.angle_beta   90.00
_cell.angle_gamma   90.00
#
_symmetry.space_group_name_H-M   'P 1'
#
loop_
_entity.id
_entity.type
_entity.pdbx_description
1 polymer ?
#
loop_
_entity_poly.entity_id
_entity_poly.type
_entity_poly.pdbx_seq_one_letter_code
_entity_poly.pdbx_strand_id
1 'polypeptide(L)'
;ASGGVGSIAVMILSKLGCNVTAATTKPNEEYLKSLGAKNIIKSGDLDKEARPLDKGLYDGAVDTVGGNILANILTHIKPSGIVAACGNASSIKLNTTVMPFIIRGVKLWGINSVTASIKRRQFLWSEAGKLIDFEILGKSVKEINLGEVIDIFPKMLKGETSGRYIINLNK
;
A
#
# COMPACT_ATOMS: atom_id res chain seq x y z
N ALA A 1 -0.54 -3.88 -3.56
CA ALA A 1 0.71 -3.09 -3.52
C ALA A 1 1.00 -2.32 -4.82
N SER A 2 0.41 -2.69 -5.96
CA SER A 2 0.74 -2.13 -7.29
C SER A 2 0.06 -0.80 -7.62
N GLY A 3 -0.77 -0.26 -6.74
CA GLY A 3 -1.40 1.05 -6.90
C GLY A 3 -0.49 2.21 -6.52
N GLY A 4 -1.00 3.44 -6.67
CA GLY A 4 -0.22 4.67 -6.46
C GLY A 4 0.48 4.79 -5.10
N VAL A 5 -0.18 4.45 -4.00
CA VAL A 5 0.41 4.50 -2.64
C VAL A 5 1.26 3.27 -2.38
N GLY A 6 0.74 2.07 -2.70
CA GLY A 6 1.42 0.81 -2.39
C GLY A 6 2.76 0.68 -3.10
N SER A 7 2.88 1.10 -4.36
CA SER A 7 4.14 1.05 -5.11
C SER A 7 5.23 1.95 -4.49
N ILE A 8 4.86 3.14 -4.05
CA ILE A 8 5.77 4.05 -3.34
C ILE A 8 6.18 3.46 -1.97
N ALA A 9 5.24 2.86 -1.24
CA ALA A 9 5.54 2.21 0.03
C ALA A 9 6.55 1.05 -0.15
N VAL A 10 6.36 0.21 -1.17
CA VAL A 10 7.32 -0.86 -1.50
C VAL A 10 8.71 -0.29 -1.77
N MET A 11 8.82 0.73 -2.61
CA MET A 11 10.09 1.36 -2.98
C MET A 11 10.80 1.96 -1.76
N ILE A 12 10.10 2.77 -0.97
CA ILE A 12 10.67 3.44 0.21
C ILE A 12 11.13 2.41 1.24
N LEU A 13 10.29 1.43 1.59
CA LEU A 13 10.64 0.40 2.57
C LEU A 13 11.82 -0.45 2.10
N SER A 14 11.86 -0.80 0.82
CA SER A 14 13.01 -1.52 0.24
C SER A 14 14.30 -0.71 0.32
N LYS A 15 14.24 0.59 0.00
CA LYS A 15 15.39 1.50 0.06
C LYS A 15 15.90 1.69 1.50
N LEU A 16 15.01 1.58 2.48
CA LEU A 16 15.34 1.58 3.91
C LEU A 16 15.87 0.21 4.42
N GLY A 17 16.07 -0.76 3.53
CA GLY A 17 16.62 -2.07 3.87
C GLY A 17 15.61 -3.09 4.40
N CYS A 18 14.31 -2.79 4.35
CA CYS A 18 13.29 -3.73 4.78
C CYS A 18 13.16 -4.92 3.82
N ASN A 19 12.85 -6.10 4.37
CA ASN A 19 12.44 -7.25 3.58
C ASN A 19 10.94 -7.13 3.24
N VAL A 20 10.64 -6.56 2.07
CA VAL A 20 9.28 -6.21 1.69
C VAL A 20 8.55 -7.38 1.05
N THR A 21 7.37 -7.72 1.61
CA THR A 21 6.38 -8.61 0.99
C THR A 21 5.24 -7.77 0.42
N ALA A 22 5.05 -7.81 -0.88
CA ALA A 22 4.02 -7.05 -1.57
C ALA A 22 2.78 -7.91 -1.83
N ALA A 23 1.61 -7.48 -1.34
CA ALA A 23 0.33 -8.14 -1.60
C ALA A 23 -0.35 -7.50 -2.82
N THR A 24 -0.76 -8.32 -3.81
CA THR A 24 -1.43 -7.86 -5.04
C THR A 24 -2.41 -8.89 -5.57
N THR A 25 -3.46 -8.44 -6.27
CA THR A 25 -4.35 -9.30 -7.07
C THR A 25 -3.93 -9.36 -8.55
N LYS A 26 -2.95 -8.55 -8.96
CA LYS A 26 -2.61 -8.33 -10.37
C LYS A 26 -1.37 -9.12 -10.79
N PRO A 27 -1.29 -9.55 -12.05
CA PRO A 27 -0.12 -10.25 -12.60
C PRO A 27 1.00 -9.23 -12.93
N ASN A 28 1.51 -8.54 -11.94
CA ASN A 28 2.54 -7.49 -12.08
C ASN A 28 3.73 -7.71 -11.15
N GLU A 29 4.12 -8.96 -11.00
CA GLU A 29 5.22 -9.35 -10.11
C GLU A 29 6.55 -8.70 -10.48
N GLU A 30 6.89 -8.66 -11.77
CA GLU A 30 8.13 -8.03 -12.26
C GLU A 30 8.19 -6.56 -11.88
N TYR A 31 7.08 -5.84 -12.02
CA TYR A 31 7.00 -4.46 -11.59
C TYR A 31 7.24 -4.31 -10.09
N LEU A 32 6.59 -5.14 -9.25
CA LEU A 32 6.80 -5.09 -7.80
C LEU A 32 8.22 -5.48 -7.39
N LYS A 33 8.82 -6.44 -8.08
CA LYS A 33 10.23 -6.81 -7.88
C LYS A 33 11.16 -5.66 -8.28
N SER A 34 10.90 -4.96 -9.37
CA SER A 34 11.69 -3.79 -9.77
C SER A 34 11.63 -2.63 -8.77
N LEU A 35 10.54 -2.53 -8.00
CA LEU A 35 10.40 -1.60 -6.87
C LEU A 35 11.15 -2.07 -5.60
N GLY A 36 11.67 -3.28 -5.59
CA GLY A 36 12.42 -3.87 -4.48
C GLY A 36 11.64 -4.83 -3.58
N ALA A 37 10.43 -5.26 -3.99
CA ALA A 37 9.73 -6.31 -3.27
C ALA A 37 10.52 -7.63 -3.36
N LYS A 38 10.82 -8.25 -2.21
CA LYS A 38 11.50 -9.55 -2.15
C LYS A 38 10.51 -10.70 -2.27
N ASN A 39 9.32 -10.55 -1.72
CA ASN A 39 8.27 -11.55 -1.77
C ASN A 39 6.99 -10.92 -2.31
N ILE A 40 6.20 -11.75 -2.99
CA ILE A 40 4.89 -11.36 -3.50
C ILE A 40 3.88 -12.40 -3.07
N ILE A 41 2.73 -11.93 -2.57
CA ILE A 41 1.60 -12.78 -2.17
C ILE A 41 0.33 -12.31 -2.87
N LYS A 42 -0.61 -13.23 -3.04
CA LYS A 42 -1.94 -12.88 -3.55
C LYS A 42 -2.75 -12.22 -2.44
N SER A 43 -3.19 -10.99 -2.65
CA SER A 43 -4.01 -10.30 -1.64
C SER A 43 -5.37 -10.96 -1.41
N GLY A 44 -5.89 -11.73 -2.39
CA GLY A 44 -7.08 -12.55 -2.21
C GLY A 44 -6.96 -13.60 -1.11
N ASP A 45 -5.76 -14.09 -0.82
CA ASP A 45 -5.54 -15.04 0.28
C ASP A 45 -5.76 -14.41 1.67
N LEU A 46 -5.70 -13.08 1.73
CA LEU A 46 -5.98 -12.28 2.92
C LEU A 46 -7.44 -11.77 2.97
N ASP A 47 -8.19 -11.88 1.88
CA ASP A 47 -9.57 -11.38 1.81
C ASP A 47 -10.58 -12.45 2.25
N LYS A 48 -10.49 -12.83 3.49
CA LYS A 48 -11.36 -13.78 4.18
C LYS A 48 -11.57 -13.36 5.62
N GLU A 49 -12.48 -14.03 6.32
CA GLU A 49 -12.66 -13.81 7.74
C GLU A 49 -11.34 -14.05 8.50
N ALA A 50 -10.96 -13.09 9.32
CA ALA A 50 -9.71 -13.14 10.05
C ALA A 50 -9.86 -14.04 11.30
N ARG A 51 -8.85 -14.88 11.55
CA ARG A 51 -8.73 -15.58 12.83
C ARG A 51 -8.48 -14.57 13.96
N PRO A 52 -8.78 -14.91 15.21
CA PRO A 52 -8.44 -14.03 16.34
C PRO A 52 -6.94 -13.70 16.42
N LEU A 53 -6.09 -14.66 16.08
CA LEU A 53 -4.64 -14.53 16.02
C LEU A 53 -4.07 -15.59 15.07
N ASP A 54 -3.01 -15.24 14.35
CA ASP A 54 -2.29 -16.16 13.44
C ASP A 54 -0.77 -16.05 13.67
N LYS A 55 0.04 -16.74 12.86
CA LYS A 55 1.50 -16.71 12.97
C LYS A 55 2.03 -15.29 12.75
N GLY A 56 2.82 -14.78 13.68
CA GLY A 56 3.51 -13.49 13.53
C GLY A 56 4.59 -13.57 12.46
N LEU A 57 4.35 -12.93 11.31
CA LEU A 57 5.24 -12.98 10.14
C LEU A 57 5.93 -11.65 9.89
N TYR A 58 5.24 -10.53 10.14
CA TYR A 58 5.67 -9.21 9.73
C TYR A 58 5.92 -8.29 10.92
N ASP A 59 6.96 -7.47 10.83
CA ASP A 59 7.29 -6.46 11.85
C ASP A 59 6.39 -5.23 11.72
N GLY A 60 5.88 -4.98 10.50
CA GLY A 60 4.93 -3.91 10.23
C GLY A 60 4.27 -4.06 8.87
N ALA A 61 3.25 -3.24 8.61
CA ALA A 61 2.56 -3.19 7.32
C ALA A 61 2.05 -1.79 6.98
N VAL A 62 1.90 -1.54 5.69
CA VAL A 62 1.17 -0.38 5.15
C VAL A 62 -0.09 -0.91 4.48
N ASP A 63 -1.24 -0.49 4.98
CA ASP A 63 -2.54 -0.86 4.42
C ASP A 63 -3.19 0.30 3.69
N THR A 64 -3.68 0.01 2.49
CA THR A 64 -4.41 0.95 1.62
C THR A 64 -5.81 0.46 1.28
N VAL A 65 -6.23 -0.67 1.85
CA VAL A 65 -7.38 -1.44 1.38
C VAL A 65 -8.49 -1.54 2.41
N GLY A 66 -8.13 -1.69 3.68
CA GLY A 66 -9.10 -1.92 4.76
C GLY A 66 -9.73 -3.32 4.72
N GLY A 67 -10.90 -3.45 5.32
CA GLY A 67 -11.72 -4.66 5.28
C GLY A 67 -11.04 -5.90 5.86
N ASN A 68 -11.38 -7.05 5.30
CA ASN A 68 -10.83 -8.35 5.71
C ASN A 68 -9.31 -8.42 5.53
N ILE A 69 -8.77 -7.75 4.52
CA ILE A 69 -7.32 -7.73 4.27
C ILE A 69 -6.60 -7.09 5.45
N LEU A 70 -7.05 -5.91 5.90
CA LEU A 70 -6.48 -5.25 7.09
C LEU A 70 -6.65 -6.12 8.35
N ALA A 71 -7.84 -6.72 8.54
CA ALA A 71 -8.10 -7.60 9.66
C ALA A 71 -7.12 -8.79 9.70
N ASN A 72 -6.89 -9.44 8.55
CA ASN A 72 -5.92 -10.54 8.44
C ASN A 72 -4.48 -10.07 8.67
N ILE A 73 -4.08 -8.94 8.10
CA ILE A 73 -2.74 -8.37 8.31
C ILE A 73 -2.46 -8.21 9.81
N LEU A 74 -3.41 -7.65 10.58
CA LEU A 74 -3.26 -7.44 12.01
C LEU A 74 -2.94 -8.74 12.77
N THR A 75 -3.55 -9.87 12.37
CA THR A 75 -3.29 -11.18 13.02
C THR A 75 -1.90 -11.72 12.72
N HIS A 76 -1.25 -11.28 11.64
CA HIS A 76 0.07 -11.72 11.19
C HIS A 76 1.22 -10.81 11.66
N ILE A 77 0.93 -9.75 12.41
CA ILE A 77 1.96 -8.86 12.94
C ILE A 77 2.63 -9.48 14.16
N LYS A 78 3.96 -9.38 14.21
CA LYS A 78 4.79 -9.80 15.35
C LYS A 78 4.55 -8.92 16.58
N PRO A 79 5.00 -9.34 17.78
CA PRO A 79 4.90 -8.52 18.98
C PRO A 79 5.48 -7.12 18.80
N SER A 80 4.76 -6.11 19.29
CA SER A 80 5.07 -4.67 19.23
C SER A 80 5.10 -4.06 17.82
N GLY A 81 4.73 -4.81 16.77
CA GLY A 81 4.72 -4.32 15.40
C GLY A 81 3.61 -3.30 15.15
N ILE A 82 3.66 -2.66 13.97
CA ILE A 82 2.77 -1.55 13.63
C ILE A 82 2.15 -1.73 12.24
N VAL A 83 0.87 -1.37 12.12
CA VAL A 83 0.17 -1.27 10.84
C VAL A 83 -0.22 0.19 10.59
N ALA A 84 0.27 0.77 9.51
CA ALA A 84 -0.10 2.10 9.04
C ALA A 84 -1.27 1.98 8.06
N ALA A 85 -2.48 2.32 8.49
CA ALA A 85 -3.69 2.29 7.67
C ALA A 85 -3.95 3.66 7.05
N CYS A 86 -3.91 3.76 5.73
CA CYS A 86 -4.06 5.01 4.99
C CYS A 86 -5.11 4.97 3.88
N GLY A 87 -5.85 3.87 3.73
CA GLY A 87 -6.87 3.72 2.71
C GLY A 87 -7.93 2.68 3.06
N ASN A 88 -8.98 2.67 2.26
CA ASN A 88 -10.16 1.82 2.45
C ASN A 88 -10.73 1.34 1.10
N ALA A 89 -9.84 1.04 0.14
CA ALA A 89 -10.24 0.73 -1.24
C ALA A 89 -11.17 -0.50 -1.36
N SER A 90 -11.11 -1.45 -0.42
CA SER A 90 -12.03 -2.58 -0.35
C SER A 90 -13.21 -2.30 0.60
N SER A 91 -12.94 -1.83 1.82
CA SER A 91 -13.99 -1.58 2.81
C SER A 91 -13.55 -0.61 3.90
N ILE A 92 -14.52 0.16 4.41
CA ILE A 92 -14.37 1.00 5.61
C ILE A 92 -14.53 0.19 6.91
N LYS A 93 -15.04 -1.04 6.82
CA LYS A 93 -15.27 -1.89 8.00
C LYS A 93 -13.98 -2.61 8.39
N LEU A 94 -13.80 -2.82 9.67
CA LEU A 94 -12.69 -3.59 10.23
C LEU A 94 -13.25 -4.66 11.17
N ASN A 95 -13.41 -5.88 10.66
CA ASN A 95 -13.88 -7.02 11.43
C ASN A 95 -12.68 -7.76 12.03
N THR A 96 -12.27 -7.36 13.23
CA THR A 96 -11.15 -7.96 13.94
C THR A 96 -11.48 -8.18 15.40
N THR A 97 -10.60 -8.85 16.13
CA THR A 97 -10.70 -9.05 17.58
C THR A 97 -9.66 -8.18 18.29
N VAL A 98 -9.75 -8.10 19.62
CA VAL A 98 -8.75 -7.40 20.42
C VAL A 98 -7.45 -8.20 20.59
N MET A 99 -7.41 -9.46 20.17
CA MET A 99 -6.29 -10.38 20.42
C MET A 99 -4.93 -9.89 19.88
N PRO A 100 -4.80 -9.36 18.64
CA PRO A 100 -3.53 -8.82 18.18
C PRO A 100 -3.01 -7.69 19.07
N PHE A 101 -3.92 -6.88 19.62
CA PHE A 101 -3.57 -5.71 20.43
C PHE A 101 -3.16 -6.11 21.85
N ILE A 102 -3.94 -6.95 22.55
CA ILE A 102 -3.66 -7.30 23.95
C ILE A 102 -2.55 -8.36 24.09
N ILE A 103 -2.45 -9.31 23.14
CA ILE A 103 -1.47 -10.41 23.25
C ILE A 103 -0.12 -10.02 22.67
N ARG A 104 -0.11 -9.21 21.59
CA ARG A 104 1.14 -8.83 20.89
C ARG A 104 1.47 -7.34 20.96
N GLY A 105 0.61 -6.50 21.54
CA GLY A 105 0.83 -5.07 21.57
C GLY A 105 0.90 -4.45 20.17
N VAL A 106 0.21 -5.03 19.18
CA VAL A 106 0.17 -4.51 17.82
C VAL A 106 -0.45 -3.12 17.84
N LYS A 107 0.14 -2.20 17.06
CA LYS A 107 -0.36 -0.85 16.91
C LYS A 107 -1.04 -0.70 15.55
N LEU A 108 -2.29 -0.28 15.55
CA LEU A 108 -2.98 0.17 14.34
C LEU A 108 -2.98 1.69 14.32
N TRP A 109 -2.24 2.27 13.37
CA TRP A 109 -2.09 3.71 13.25
C TRP A 109 -2.79 4.22 11.99
N GLY A 110 -3.84 5.03 12.19
CA GLY A 110 -4.51 5.74 11.10
C GLY A 110 -3.64 6.89 10.58
N ILE A 111 -3.41 6.93 9.27
CA ILE A 111 -2.64 7.98 8.61
C ILE A 111 -3.60 8.99 7.98
N ASN A 112 -3.80 10.11 8.66
CA ASN A 112 -4.57 11.23 8.13
C ASN A 112 -3.66 12.17 7.34
N SER A 113 -3.65 12.03 6.02
CA SER A 113 -2.87 12.90 5.14
C SER A 113 -3.53 14.27 4.91
N VAL A 114 -4.84 14.41 5.17
CA VAL A 114 -5.60 15.63 4.89
C VAL A 114 -5.21 16.77 5.83
N THR A 115 -5.07 16.46 7.12
CA THR A 115 -4.80 17.46 8.17
C THR A 115 -3.31 17.62 8.49
N ALA A 116 -2.43 16.95 7.78
CA ALA A 116 -0.99 17.09 7.97
C ALA A 116 -0.56 18.55 7.69
N SER A 117 0.14 19.18 8.66
CA SER A 117 0.61 20.56 8.52
C SER A 117 1.58 20.71 7.32
N ILE A 118 1.64 21.93 6.75
CA ILE A 118 2.56 22.24 5.65
C ILE A 118 4.00 21.88 6.01
N LYS A 119 4.45 22.25 7.21
CA LYS A 119 5.79 21.92 7.71
C LYS A 119 6.05 20.41 7.70
N ARG A 120 5.06 19.61 8.19
CA ARG A 120 5.17 18.14 8.18
C ARG A 120 5.20 17.59 6.75
N ARG A 121 4.37 18.12 5.84
CA ARG A 121 4.37 17.73 4.43
C ARG A 121 5.71 18.01 3.76
N GLN A 122 6.25 19.22 3.92
CA GLN A 122 7.56 19.59 3.35
C GLN A 122 8.66 18.64 3.82
N PHE A 123 8.71 18.35 5.13
CA PHE A 123 9.65 17.38 5.68
C PHE A 123 9.48 15.99 5.03
N LEU A 124 8.24 15.46 4.99
CA LEU A 124 7.98 14.14 4.43
C LEU A 124 8.30 14.06 2.94
N TRP A 125 8.01 15.10 2.16
CA TRP A 125 8.36 15.15 0.74
C TRP A 125 9.87 15.21 0.53
N SER A 126 10.59 15.98 1.36
CA SER A 126 12.05 16.01 1.32
C SER A 126 12.66 14.63 1.60
N GLU A 127 12.17 13.93 2.64
CA GLU A 127 12.66 12.59 2.96
C GLU A 127 12.28 11.56 1.89
N ALA A 128 11.04 11.59 1.39
CA ALA A 128 10.60 10.71 0.32
C ALA A 128 11.43 10.91 -0.96
N GLY A 129 11.75 12.16 -1.32
CA GLY A 129 12.55 12.47 -2.50
C GLY A 129 13.95 11.88 -2.47
N LYS A 130 14.54 11.63 -1.29
CA LYS A 130 15.84 10.96 -1.14
C LYS A 130 15.77 9.45 -1.35
N LEU A 131 14.59 8.86 -1.16
CA LEU A 131 14.36 7.42 -1.16
C LEU A 131 13.70 6.91 -2.45
N ILE A 132 13.05 7.79 -3.21
CA ILE A 132 12.36 7.44 -4.46
C ILE A 132 13.37 7.36 -5.60
N ASP A 133 13.35 6.22 -6.30
CA ASP A 133 14.04 6.06 -7.58
C ASP A 133 13.10 6.52 -8.71
N PHE A 134 13.36 7.70 -9.25
CA PHE A 134 12.50 8.30 -10.27
C PHE A 134 12.59 7.61 -11.62
N GLU A 135 13.70 6.92 -11.96
CA GLU A 135 13.80 6.13 -13.18
C GLU A 135 12.90 4.90 -13.12
N ILE A 136 12.93 4.19 -12.00
CA ILE A 136 12.05 3.03 -11.80
C ILE A 136 10.60 3.47 -11.72
N LEU A 137 10.30 4.55 -11.00
CA LEU A 137 8.94 5.08 -10.88
C LEU A 137 8.42 5.52 -12.25
N GLY A 138 9.25 6.18 -13.06
CA GLY A 138 8.88 6.65 -14.41
C GLY A 138 8.42 5.54 -15.34
N LYS A 139 8.97 4.33 -15.22
CA LYS A 139 8.53 3.16 -16.01
C LYS A 139 7.08 2.75 -15.75
N SER A 140 6.51 3.14 -14.62
CA SER A 140 5.10 2.86 -14.26
C SER A 140 4.16 4.03 -14.54
N VAL A 141 4.67 5.14 -15.04
CA VAL A 141 3.89 6.32 -15.39
C VAL A 141 3.41 6.19 -16.83
N LYS A 142 2.11 6.41 -17.03
CA LYS A 142 1.48 6.51 -18.35
C LYS A 142 1.00 7.93 -18.54
N GLU A 143 1.51 8.60 -19.57
CA GLU A 143 1.05 9.92 -19.96
C GLU A 143 -0.17 9.77 -20.87
N ILE A 144 -1.23 10.51 -20.58
CA ILE A 144 -2.49 10.54 -21.31
C ILE A 144 -2.92 11.99 -21.56
N ASN A 145 -3.78 12.23 -22.54
CA ASN A 145 -4.47 13.49 -22.72
C ASN A 145 -5.75 13.57 -21.88
N LEU A 146 -6.36 14.75 -21.81
CA LEU A 146 -7.56 14.97 -21.00
C LEU A 146 -8.77 14.14 -21.49
N GLY A 147 -8.91 13.92 -22.79
CA GLY A 147 -10.01 13.13 -23.38
C GLY A 147 -9.95 11.66 -23.00
N GLU A 148 -8.76 11.09 -22.85
CA GLU A 148 -8.57 9.68 -22.50
C GLU A 148 -8.96 9.35 -21.04
N VAL A 149 -9.11 10.37 -20.18
CA VAL A 149 -9.50 10.19 -18.77
C VAL A 149 -10.83 9.46 -18.66
N ILE A 150 -11.79 9.77 -19.54
CA ILE A 150 -13.14 9.16 -19.55
C ILE A 150 -13.05 7.65 -19.73
N ASP A 151 -12.15 7.16 -20.58
CA ASP A 151 -11.97 5.74 -20.87
C ASP A 151 -11.20 5.00 -19.76
N ILE A 152 -10.36 5.73 -19.04
CA ILE A 152 -9.52 5.14 -17.99
C ILE A 152 -10.25 5.05 -16.64
N PHE A 153 -11.14 6.01 -16.35
CA PHE A 153 -11.88 6.06 -15.09
C PHE A 153 -12.63 4.77 -14.74
N PRO A 154 -13.41 4.17 -15.66
CA PRO A 154 -14.10 2.90 -15.38
C PRO A 154 -13.11 1.75 -15.06
N LYS A 155 -11.95 1.72 -15.72
CA LYS A 155 -10.91 0.73 -15.46
C LYS A 155 -10.27 0.91 -14.08
N MET A 156 -10.07 2.17 -13.66
CA MET A 156 -9.58 2.46 -12.31
C MET A 156 -10.56 2.00 -11.23
N LEU A 157 -11.86 2.26 -11.41
CA LEU A 157 -12.89 1.83 -10.47
C LEU A 157 -12.98 0.30 -10.35
N LYS A 158 -12.74 -0.42 -11.45
CA LYS A 158 -12.68 -1.89 -11.45
C LYS A 158 -11.33 -2.45 -10.93
N GLY A 159 -10.38 -1.58 -10.58
CA GLY A 159 -9.07 -2.00 -10.15
C GLY A 159 -8.18 -2.59 -11.26
N GLU A 160 -8.51 -2.38 -12.51
CA GLU A 160 -7.79 -2.93 -13.68
C GLU A 160 -6.53 -2.14 -14.06
N THR A 161 -6.30 -1.00 -13.41
CA THR A 161 -5.14 -0.14 -13.68
C THR A 161 -3.98 -0.45 -12.73
N SER A 162 -2.75 -0.16 -13.16
CA SER A 162 -1.54 -0.24 -12.34
C SER A 162 -0.66 1.00 -12.59
N GLY A 163 0.24 1.29 -11.66
CA GLY A 163 1.13 2.46 -11.75
C GLY A 163 0.39 3.78 -11.57
N ARG A 164 0.74 4.77 -12.38
CA ARG A 164 0.20 6.12 -12.34
C ARG A 164 -0.14 6.63 -13.74
N TYR A 165 -1.18 7.43 -13.81
CA TYR A 165 -1.52 8.21 -15.01
C TYR A 165 -1.21 9.67 -14.76
N ILE A 166 -0.51 10.30 -15.69
CA ILE A 166 -0.26 11.75 -15.73
C ILE A 166 -1.04 12.32 -16.89
N ILE A 167 -1.86 13.32 -16.63
CA ILE A 167 -2.62 14.00 -17.66
C ILE A 167 -1.77 15.14 -18.20
N ASN A 168 -1.41 15.07 -19.47
CA ASN A 168 -0.76 16.18 -20.17
C ASN A 168 -1.83 17.11 -20.72
N LEU A 169 -1.90 18.32 -20.17
CA LEU A 169 -2.89 19.33 -20.57
C LEU A 169 -2.52 20.04 -21.88
N ASN A 170 -1.32 19.80 -22.41
CA ASN A 170 -0.81 20.40 -23.65
C ASN A 170 -0.91 19.45 -24.86
N LYS A 171 -1.53 18.31 -24.71
CA LYS A 171 -1.82 17.33 -25.77
C LYS A 171 -3.29 17.27 -26.06
#